data_6dfcec41f47f01d4c694ea5642b170ba
#
_entry.id   6dfcec41f47f01d4c694ea5642b170ba
#
_cell.length_a   1.000
_cell.length_b   1.000
_cell.length_c   1.000
_cell.angle_alpha   90.00
_cell.angle_beta   90.00
_cell.angle_gamma   90.00
#
_symmetry.space_group_name_H-M   'P 1'
#
loop_
_entity.id
_entity.type
_entity.pdbx_description
1 polymer ?
#
loop_
_entity_poly.entity_id
_entity_poly.type
_entity_poly.pdbx_seq_one_letter_code
_entity_poly.pdbx_strand_id
1 'polypeptide(L)'
;MEQKETLIPNSTQIPNYVLDMVLPRIPEGEARCLLYICRRTFGFHKQEDNISFSQFEHGIQTSQSRQLDFGTGLSRPTIAVAIANLVASEAISVERRSRGNRYRLNIHMDVDKLVKEINQLRKLTKIGKASLPKTVKLFNPQKKEKKEKQSLMQNLGPPVDNRPELLKLRAGLSDRLSVKNQLIKS
;
A
#
# COMPACT_ATOMS: atom_id res chain seq x y z
N MET A 1 -3.17 -23.58 35.14
CA MET A 1 -3.64 -23.20 33.80
C MET A 1 -2.75 -23.89 32.80
N GLU A 2 -3.24 -24.96 32.16
CA GLU A 2 -2.49 -25.64 31.10
C GLU A 2 -2.37 -24.65 29.92
N GLN A 3 -1.11 -24.34 29.58
CA GLN A 3 -0.82 -23.64 28.33
C GLN A 3 -1.18 -24.62 27.20
N LYS A 4 -2.26 -24.33 26.49
CA LYS A 4 -2.63 -25.03 25.27
C LYS A 4 -1.49 -24.77 24.30
N GLU A 5 -0.57 -25.74 24.12
CA GLU A 5 0.49 -25.66 23.14
C GLU A 5 -0.15 -25.40 21.78
N THR A 6 0.13 -24.23 21.22
CA THR A 6 -0.24 -23.96 19.83
C THR A 6 0.63 -24.83 18.95
N LEU A 7 0.02 -25.80 18.26
CA LEU A 7 0.69 -26.80 17.40
C LEU A 7 1.69 -26.17 16.41
N ILE A 8 1.48 -24.91 16.01
CA ILE A 8 2.35 -24.18 15.08
C ILE A 8 2.57 -22.76 15.61
N PRO A 9 3.80 -22.43 16.03
CA PRO A 9 4.13 -21.06 16.47
C PRO A 9 4.06 -20.09 15.28
N ASN A 10 3.77 -18.82 15.55
CA ASN A 10 3.67 -17.75 14.54
C ASN A 10 2.67 -18.04 13.40
N SER A 11 1.59 -18.73 13.69
CA SER A 11 0.53 -19.06 12.73
C SER A 11 -0.54 -17.95 12.69
N THR A 12 -1.31 -17.95 11.60
CA THR A 12 -2.48 -17.09 11.44
C THR A 12 -3.74 -17.97 11.42
N GLN A 13 -4.67 -17.73 12.32
CA GLN A 13 -5.96 -18.40 12.29
C GLN A 13 -6.83 -17.80 11.20
N ILE A 14 -7.06 -18.56 10.13
CA ILE A 14 -7.95 -18.17 9.03
C ILE A 14 -9.18 -19.10 9.10
N PRO A 15 -10.41 -18.57 8.98
CA PRO A 15 -11.60 -19.42 8.96
C PRO A 15 -11.53 -20.45 7.82
N ASN A 16 -11.83 -21.72 8.12
CA ASN A 16 -11.73 -22.82 7.14
C ASN A 16 -12.53 -22.55 5.88
N TYR A 17 -13.73 -21.97 5.99
CA TYR A 17 -14.53 -21.64 4.81
C TYR A 17 -13.83 -20.65 3.85
N VAL A 18 -12.95 -19.78 4.34
CA VAL A 18 -12.14 -18.90 3.49
C VAL A 18 -11.16 -19.74 2.69
N LEU A 19 -10.47 -20.69 3.34
CA LEU A 19 -9.48 -21.57 2.71
C LEU A 19 -10.13 -22.55 1.73
N ASP A 20 -11.23 -23.18 2.13
CA ASP A 20 -11.82 -24.32 1.42
C ASP A 20 -12.82 -23.88 0.33
N MET A 21 -13.56 -22.80 0.58
CA MET A 21 -14.68 -22.42 -0.28
C MET A 21 -14.48 -21.11 -1.03
N VAL A 22 -13.73 -20.15 -0.47
CA VAL A 22 -13.52 -18.84 -1.11
C VAL A 22 -12.27 -18.84 -1.99
N LEU A 23 -11.11 -19.14 -1.42
CA LEU A 23 -9.82 -19.01 -2.11
C LEU A 23 -9.73 -19.84 -3.42
N PRO A 24 -10.21 -21.10 -3.49
CA PRO A 24 -10.12 -21.88 -4.73
C PRO A 24 -11.00 -21.35 -5.86
N ARG A 25 -11.97 -20.50 -5.55
CA ARG A 25 -13.03 -20.04 -6.47
C ARG A 25 -12.88 -18.59 -6.92
N ILE A 26 -11.97 -17.84 -6.33
CA ILE A 26 -11.72 -16.42 -6.66
C ILE A 26 -10.39 -16.25 -7.41
N PRO A 27 -10.20 -15.16 -8.17
CA PRO A 27 -8.94 -14.90 -8.88
C PRO A 27 -7.75 -14.71 -7.92
N GLU A 28 -6.55 -15.01 -8.42
CA GLU A 28 -5.30 -14.96 -7.65
C GLU A 28 -5.04 -13.59 -6.98
N GLY A 29 -5.34 -12.49 -7.67
CA GLY A 29 -5.13 -11.15 -7.13
C GLY A 29 -5.97 -10.89 -5.88
N GLU A 30 -7.26 -11.25 -5.94
CA GLU A 30 -8.21 -11.16 -4.83
C GLU A 30 -7.81 -12.12 -3.69
N ALA A 31 -7.42 -13.36 -4.03
CA ALA A 31 -6.99 -14.35 -3.06
C ALA A 31 -5.76 -13.89 -2.27
N ARG A 32 -4.71 -13.38 -2.95
CA ARG A 32 -3.51 -12.86 -2.31
C ARG A 32 -3.82 -11.65 -1.42
N CYS A 33 -4.64 -10.71 -1.89
CA CYS A 33 -5.05 -9.55 -1.10
C CYS A 33 -5.85 -9.95 0.14
N LEU A 34 -6.78 -10.91 -0.01
CA LEU A 34 -7.59 -11.43 1.10
C LEU A 34 -6.73 -12.10 2.16
N LEU A 35 -5.82 -12.99 1.76
CA LEU A 35 -4.86 -13.64 2.66
C LEU A 35 -3.97 -12.63 3.39
N TYR A 36 -3.49 -11.60 2.69
CA TYR A 36 -2.69 -10.56 3.29
C TYR A 36 -3.48 -9.78 4.37
N ILE A 37 -4.75 -9.46 4.11
CA ILE A 37 -5.64 -8.84 5.10
C ILE A 37 -5.83 -9.77 6.30
N CYS A 38 -6.10 -11.08 6.08
CA CYS A 38 -6.20 -12.06 7.17
C CYS A 38 -4.90 -12.11 8.00
N ARG A 39 -3.74 -12.13 7.36
CA ARG A 39 -2.45 -12.10 8.07
C ARG A 39 -2.28 -10.85 8.89
N ARG A 40 -2.69 -9.69 8.38
CA ARG A 40 -2.56 -8.39 9.05
C ARG A 40 -3.57 -8.19 10.17
N THR A 41 -4.71 -8.86 10.12
CA THR A 41 -5.76 -8.81 11.14
C THR A 41 -5.63 -9.97 12.12
N PHE A 42 -6.05 -11.15 11.73
CA PHE A 42 -6.10 -12.32 12.60
C PHE A 42 -4.73 -12.81 13.08
N GLY A 43 -3.70 -12.70 12.22
CA GLY A 43 -2.33 -13.05 12.60
C GLY A 43 -1.73 -12.14 13.68
N PHE A 44 -2.36 -11.01 13.99
CA PHE A 44 -2.01 -10.12 15.09
C PHE A 44 -3.14 -10.00 16.13
N HIS A 45 -4.08 -10.96 16.14
CA HIS A 45 -5.24 -10.98 17.05
C HIS A 45 -6.09 -9.71 17.00
N LYS A 46 -6.21 -9.11 15.80
CA LYS A 46 -7.01 -7.91 15.54
C LYS A 46 -8.19 -8.23 14.63
N GLN A 47 -9.30 -7.53 14.78
CA GLN A 47 -10.42 -7.61 13.84
C GLN A 47 -10.21 -6.76 12.60
N GLU A 48 -9.39 -5.71 12.69
CA GLU A 48 -9.12 -4.74 11.64
C GLU A 48 -7.69 -4.20 11.74
N ASP A 49 -7.10 -3.79 10.61
CA ASP A 49 -5.78 -3.16 10.60
C ASP A 49 -5.68 -2.07 9.52
N ASN A 50 -4.79 -1.10 9.74
CA ASN A 50 -4.48 -0.06 8.77
C ASN A 50 -3.39 -0.57 7.83
N ILE A 51 -3.72 -0.74 6.55
CA ILE A 51 -2.78 -1.25 5.55
C ILE A 51 -2.66 -0.23 4.42
N SER A 52 -1.45 0.20 4.11
CA SER A 52 -1.17 1.06 2.97
C SER A 52 -1.02 0.24 1.68
N PHE A 53 -1.20 0.86 0.52
CA PHE A 53 -0.93 0.20 -0.76
C PHE A 53 0.52 -0.25 -0.90
N SER A 54 1.46 0.52 -0.32
CA SER A 54 2.87 0.14 -0.30
C SER A 54 3.12 -1.14 0.50
N GLN A 55 2.38 -1.34 1.60
CA GLN A 55 2.47 -2.58 2.38
C GLN A 55 1.88 -3.78 1.64
N PHE A 56 0.78 -3.61 0.90
CA PHE A 56 0.29 -4.67 0.00
C PHE A 56 1.32 -5.03 -1.07
N GLU A 57 1.99 -4.05 -1.64
CA GLU A 57 2.93 -4.20 -2.75
C GLU A 57 4.26 -4.82 -2.31
N HIS A 58 4.86 -4.25 -1.25
CA HIS A 58 6.25 -4.52 -0.83
C HIS A 58 6.36 -5.11 0.58
N GLY A 59 5.24 -5.23 1.30
CA GLY A 59 5.22 -5.68 2.69
C GLY A 59 5.66 -4.59 3.67
N ILE A 60 6.13 -5.05 4.82
CA ILE A 60 6.56 -4.20 5.92
C ILE A 60 8.06 -4.25 6.06
N GLN A 61 8.65 -3.06 6.11
CA GLN A 61 10.06 -2.87 6.43
C GLN A 61 10.16 -2.02 7.70
N THR A 62 11.04 -2.44 8.61
CA THR A 62 11.33 -1.67 9.84
C THR A 62 12.18 -0.43 9.52
N SER A 63 12.26 0.51 10.47
CA SER A 63 13.15 1.67 10.38
C SER A 63 14.63 1.29 10.21
N GLN A 64 15.02 0.09 10.65
CA GLN A 64 16.36 -0.48 10.50
C GLN A 64 16.54 -1.25 9.19
N SER A 65 15.65 -1.05 8.21
CA SER A 65 15.66 -1.74 6.90
C SER A 65 15.49 -3.27 6.95
N ARG A 66 15.06 -3.84 8.09
CA ARG A 66 14.75 -5.26 8.20
C ARG A 66 13.37 -5.53 7.58
N GLN A 67 13.32 -6.43 6.59
CA GLN A 67 12.07 -6.88 5.99
C GLN A 67 11.33 -7.83 6.94
N LEU A 68 10.07 -7.52 7.26
CA LEU A 68 9.21 -8.37 8.10
C LEU A 68 8.30 -9.29 7.26
N ASP A 69 7.80 -8.78 6.14
CA ASP A 69 7.05 -9.54 5.13
C ASP A 69 7.24 -8.89 3.75
N PHE A 70 6.93 -9.62 2.69
CA PHE A 70 7.12 -9.20 1.30
C PHE A 70 5.81 -8.74 0.63
N GLY A 71 4.75 -8.55 1.40
CA GLY A 71 3.45 -8.14 0.87
C GLY A 71 2.78 -9.22 0.01
N THR A 72 2.04 -8.80 -1.00
CA THR A 72 1.34 -9.70 -1.91
C THR A 72 2.15 -10.07 -3.16
N GLY A 73 3.20 -9.32 -3.46
CA GLY A 73 3.97 -9.45 -4.71
C GLY A 73 3.19 -9.01 -5.96
N LEU A 74 2.08 -8.29 -5.79
CA LEU A 74 1.25 -7.78 -6.88
C LEU A 74 1.58 -6.33 -7.19
N SER A 75 1.36 -5.92 -8.44
CA SER A 75 1.47 -4.51 -8.83
C SER A 75 0.33 -3.68 -8.23
N ARG A 76 0.59 -2.40 -7.98
CA ARG A 76 -0.40 -1.47 -7.41
C ARG A 76 -1.73 -1.42 -8.17
N PRO A 77 -1.78 -1.38 -9.51
CA PRO A 77 -3.04 -1.45 -10.25
C PRO A 77 -3.81 -2.75 -9.98
N THR A 78 -3.11 -3.88 -9.93
CA THR A 78 -3.72 -5.19 -9.64
C THR A 78 -4.32 -5.22 -8.24
N ILE A 79 -3.58 -4.72 -7.23
CA ILE A 79 -4.06 -4.59 -5.85
C ILE A 79 -5.31 -3.70 -5.80
N ALA A 80 -5.32 -2.56 -6.51
CA ALA A 80 -6.44 -1.64 -6.51
C ALA A 80 -7.71 -2.31 -7.07
N VAL A 81 -7.59 -3.09 -8.15
CA VAL A 81 -8.71 -3.85 -8.72
C VAL A 81 -9.17 -4.95 -7.76
N ALA A 82 -8.24 -5.73 -7.22
CA ALA A 82 -8.56 -6.80 -6.29
C ALA A 82 -9.30 -6.28 -5.03
N ILE A 83 -8.80 -5.22 -4.42
CA ILE A 83 -9.47 -4.58 -3.27
C ILE A 83 -10.86 -4.07 -3.64
N ALA A 84 -11.02 -3.43 -4.81
CA ALA A 84 -12.33 -2.95 -5.25
C ALA A 84 -13.33 -4.09 -5.45
N ASN A 85 -12.89 -5.22 -6.02
CA ASN A 85 -13.72 -6.40 -6.21
C ASN A 85 -14.11 -7.05 -4.87
N LEU A 86 -13.16 -7.15 -3.93
CA LEU A 86 -13.42 -7.66 -2.58
C LEU A 86 -14.39 -6.77 -1.78
N VAL A 87 -14.34 -5.46 -1.97
CA VAL A 87 -15.30 -4.53 -1.35
C VAL A 87 -16.66 -4.63 -2.00
N ALA A 88 -16.72 -4.67 -3.34
CA ALA A 88 -17.98 -4.76 -4.07
C ALA A 88 -18.74 -6.07 -3.76
N SER A 89 -18.02 -7.15 -3.52
CA SER A 89 -18.58 -8.45 -3.12
C SER A 89 -18.81 -8.61 -1.61
N GLU A 90 -18.65 -7.52 -0.86
CA GLU A 90 -18.84 -7.51 0.60
C GLU A 90 -17.93 -8.48 1.38
N ALA A 91 -16.85 -8.98 0.75
CA ALA A 91 -15.86 -9.83 1.43
C ALA A 91 -15.08 -9.08 2.50
N ILE A 92 -14.82 -7.80 2.26
CA ILE A 92 -14.12 -6.90 3.17
C ILE A 92 -14.85 -5.56 3.28
N SER A 93 -14.72 -4.92 4.41
CA SER A 93 -15.06 -3.51 4.58
C SER A 93 -13.79 -2.65 4.64
N VAL A 94 -13.86 -1.44 4.07
CA VAL A 94 -12.72 -0.52 4.02
C VAL A 94 -13.14 0.86 4.48
N GLU A 95 -12.48 1.35 5.51
CA GLU A 95 -12.59 2.73 6.00
C GLU A 95 -11.37 3.53 5.58
N ARG A 96 -11.58 4.70 5.00
CA ARG A 96 -10.48 5.60 4.60
C ARG A 96 -9.89 6.32 5.78
N ARG A 97 -8.56 6.33 5.83
CA ARG A 97 -7.79 7.07 6.83
C ARG A 97 -6.60 7.79 6.20
N SER A 98 -6.10 8.82 6.86
CA SER A 98 -4.99 9.65 6.37
C SER A 98 -3.68 8.88 6.16
N ARG A 99 -3.41 7.86 6.98
CA ARG A 99 -2.17 7.06 6.95
C ARG A 99 -2.34 5.66 6.37
N GLY A 100 -3.31 5.45 5.50
CA GLY A 100 -3.67 4.16 4.92
C GLY A 100 -5.15 3.85 5.19
N ASN A 101 -5.67 2.86 4.48
CA ASN A 101 -7.05 2.45 4.67
C ASN A 101 -7.11 1.39 5.76
N ARG A 102 -8.19 1.40 6.54
CA ARG A 102 -8.50 0.38 7.53
C ARG A 102 -9.32 -0.71 6.88
N TYR A 103 -8.85 -1.95 7.02
CA TYR A 103 -9.45 -3.13 6.42
C TYR A 103 -9.99 -4.06 7.50
N ARG A 104 -11.16 -4.63 7.25
CA ARG A 104 -11.80 -5.64 8.09
C ARG A 104 -12.38 -6.74 7.21
N LEU A 105 -12.17 -8.01 7.58
CA LEU A 105 -12.81 -9.14 6.92
C LEU A 105 -14.27 -9.26 7.39
N ASN A 106 -15.20 -9.49 6.45
CA ASN A 106 -16.56 -9.86 6.77
C ASN A 106 -16.63 -11.38 7.03
N ILE A 107 -16.67 -11.76 8.31
CA ILE A 107 -16.70 -13.18 8.70
C ILE A 107 -18.06 -13.86 8.47
N HIS A 108 -19.10 -13.09 8.14
CA HIS A 108 -20.45 -13.58 7.87
C HIS A 108 -20.83 -13.45 6.38
N MET A 109 -19.81 -13.46 5.48
CA MET A 109 -20.05 -13.34 4.05
C MET A 109 -20.81 -14.55 3.48
N ASP A 110 -21.72 -14.28 2.55
CA ASP A 110 -22.31 -15.31 1.70
C ASP A 110 -21.29 -15.68 0.60
N VAL A 111 -20.72 -16.90 0.73
CA VAL A 111 -19.62 -17.34 -0.14
C VAL A 111 -20.06 -17.48 -1.60
N ASP A 112 -21.26 -17.98 -1.88
CA ASP A 112 -21.72 -18.20 -3.26
C ASP A 112 -22.04 -16.87 -3.95
N LYS A 113 -22.68 -15.94 -3.23
CA LYS A 113 -22.87 -14.56 -3.69
C LYS A 113 -21.54 -13.90 -4.00
N LEU A 114 -20.58 -13.96 -3.07
CA LEU A 114 -19.24 -13.38 -3.20
C LEU A 114 -18.51 -13.89 -4.44
N VAL A 115 -18.44 -15.20 -4.61
CA VAL A 115 -17.74 -15.84 -5.74
C VAL A 115 -18.39 -15.46 -7.08
N LYS A 116 -19.71 -15.44 -7.12
CA LYS A 116 -20.46 -15.03 -8.32
C LYS A 116 -20.16 -13.57 -8.70
N GLU A 117 -20.20 -12.67 -7.74
CA GLU A 117 -19.93 -11.23 -7.97
C GLU A 117 -18.49 -10.96 -8.40
N ILE A 118 -17.49 -11.53 -7.73
CA ILE A 118 -16.08 -11.37 -8.12
C ILE A 118 -15.86 -11.86 -9.55
N ASN A 119 -16.38 -13.03 -9.91
CA ASN A 119 -16.21 -13.58 -11.25
C ASN A 119 -16.94 -12.74 -12.32
N GLN A 120 -18.08 -12.14 -12.01
CA GLN A 120 -18.76 -11.20 -12.92
C GLN A 120 -17.93 -9.92 -13.12
N LEU A 121 -17.44 -9.30 -12.05
CA LEU A 121 -16.60 -8.11 -12.12
C LEU A 121 -15.34 -8.36 -12.95
N ARG A 122 -14.72 -9.53 -12.80
CA ARG A 122 -13.55 -9.93 -13.60
C ARG A 122 -13.86 -10.06 -15.09
N LYS A 123 -15.01 -10.59 -15.46
CA LYS A 123 -15.42 -10.68 -16.87
C LYS A 123 -15.55 -9.28 -17.48
N LEU A 124 -16.13 -8.34 -16.77
CA LEU A 124 -16.29 -6.95 -17.22
C LEU A 124 -14.94 -6.25 -17.40
N THR A 125 -13.98 -6.47 -16.50
CA THR A 125 -12.63 -5.87 -16.62
C THR A 125 -11.79 -6.47 -17.75
N LYS A 126 -11.94 -7.77 -18.07
CA LYS A 126 -11.26 -8.41 -19.21
C LYS A 126 -11.76 -7.95 -20.58
N ILE A 127 -13.02 -7.54 -20.68
CA ILE A 127 -13.63 -7.10 -21.96
C ILE A 127 -13.14 -5.70 -22.40
N GLY A 128 -12.25 -5.07 -21.64
CA GLY A 128 -11.57 -3.83 -22.06
C GLY A 128 -12.45 -2.59 -22.21
N LYS A 129 -13.72 -2.65 -21.84
CA LYS A 129 -14.70 -1.55 -21.95
C LYS A 129 -15.17 -0.99 -20.62
N ALA A 130 -14.83 -1.59 -19.50
CA ALA A 130 -15.17 -1.03 -18.21
C ALA A 130 -14.02 -0.16 -17.73
N SER A 131 -14.20 1.17 -17.76
CA SER A 131 -13.43 2.04 -16.87
C SER A 131 -13.48 1.41 -15.48
N LEU A 132 -12.33 1.29 -14.81
CA LEU A 132 -12.21 0.86 -13.41
C LEU A 132 -13.43 1.32 -12.61
N PRO A 133 -14.11 0.43 -11.88
CA PRO A 133 -15.30 0.79 -11.09
C PRO A 133 -15.04 2.10 -10.35
N LYS A 134 -16.04 2.96 -10.24
CA LYS A 134 -15.91 4.26 -9.53
C LYS A 134 -15.26 4.09 -8.15
N THR A 135 -15.44 2.94 -7.52
CA THR A 135 -14.80 2.47 -6.29
C THR A 135 -13.28 2.47 -6.38
N VAL A 136 -12.67 2.08 -7.53
CA VAL A 136 -11.19 2.06 -7.68
C VAL A 136 -10.61 3.47 -7.71
N LYS A 137 -11.33 4.44 -8.31
CA LYS A 137 -10.95 5.86 -8.25
C LYS A 137 -10.98 6.39 -6.82
N LEU A 138 -11.81 5.78 -5.98
CA LEU A 138 -11.91 6.10 -4.57
C LEU A 138 -10.72 5.57 -3.74
N PHE A 139 -10.03 4.50 -4.14
CA PHE A 139 -8.93 3.89 -3.38
C PHE A 139 -7.53 4.43 -3.72
N ASN A 140 -7.38 5.42 -4.62
CA ASN A 140 -6.09 6.00 -4.98
C ASN A 140 -5.96 7.49 -4.58
N PRO A 141 -5.90 7.83 -3.28
CA PRO A 141 -5.84 9.21 -2.78
C PRO A 141 -4.51 9.89 -3.09
N GLN A 142 -3.41 9.13 -3.26
CA GLN A 142 -2.07 9.70 -3.41
C GLN A 142 -1.81 10.41 -4.76
N LYS A 143 -2.68 10.22 -5.76
CA LYS A 143 -2.53 10.91 -7.06
C LYS A 143 -3.00 12.37 -7.00
N LYS A 144 -3.95 12.70 -6.11
CA LYS A 144 -4.39 14.09 -5.88
C LYS A 144 -3.37 14.88 -5.06
N GLU A 145 -2.87 14.31 -3.95
CA GLU A 145 -1.88 15.00 -3.11
C GLU A 145 -0.55 15.26 -3.83
N LYS A 146 -0.09 14.34 -4.70
CA LYS A 146 1.12 14.60 -5.51
C LYS A 146 0.92 15.72 -6.53
N LYS A 147 -0.27 15.83 -7.15
CA LYS A 147 -0.57 16.93 -8.08
C LYS A 147 -0.70 18.26 -7.35
N GLU A 148 -1.35 18.29 -6.19
CA GLU A 148 -1.47 19.52 -5.38
C GLU A 148 -0.12 19.95 -4.81
N LYS A 149 0.70 19.01 -4.31
CA LYS A 149 2.07 19.33 -3.85
C LYS A 149 2.99 19.75 -4.99
N GLN A 150 2.88 19.18 -6.19
CA GLN A 150 3.65 19.63 -7.35
C GLN A 150 3.19 20.99 -7.87
N SER A 151 1.89 21.30 -7.87
CA SER A 151 1.41 22.62 -8.25
C SER A 151 1.75 23.70 -7.22
N LEU A 152 1.74 23.37 -5.93
CA LEU A 152 2.20 24.25 -4.86
C LEU A 152 3.72 24.49 -4.92
N MET A 153 4.53 23.46 -5.24
CA MET A 153 5.97 23.61 -5.40
C MET A 153 6.36 24.39 -6.68
N GLN A 154 5.56 24.31 -7.74
CA GLN A 154 5.80 25.08 -8.97
C GLN A 154 5.43 26.56 -8.81
N ASN A 155 4.53 26.90 -7.89
CA ASN A 155 4.12 28.29 -7.58
C ASN A 155 4.99 28.95 -6.48
N LEU A 156 5.78 28.17 -5.75
CA LEU A 156 6.81 28.67 -4.86
C LEU A 156 8.10 28.70 -5.65
N GLY A 157 8.55 29.89 -6.02
CA GLY A 157 9.89 30.10 -6.62
C GLY A 157 10.99 29.39 -5.81
N PRO A 158 12.20 29.19 -6.38
CA PRO A 158 13.25 28.47 -5.69
C PRO A 158 13.46 29.03 -4.28
N PRO A 159 13.62 28.17 -3.25
CA PRO A 159 13.77 28.62 -1.88
C PRO A 159 14.97 29.55 -1.78
N VAL A 160 14.72 30.80 -1.49
CA VAL A 160 15.76 31.78 -1.18
C VAL A 160 16.29 31.42 0.19
N ASP A 161 17.42 30.72 0.23
CA ASP A 161 18.11 30.38 1.48
C ASP A 161 18.82 31.64 2.02
N ASN A 162 18.12 32.41 2.85
CA ASN A 162 18.60 33.63 3.48
C ASN A 162 19.40 33.39 4.77
N ARG A 163 20.04 32.23 4.94
CA ARG A 163 20.92 31.99 6.08
C ARG A 163 22.26 32.70 5.88
N PRO A 164 22.57 33.74 6.68
CA PRO A 164 23.79 34.56 6.49
C PRO A 164 25.11 33.78 6.62
N GLU A 165 25.08 32.63 7.29
CA GLU A 165 26.25 31.77 7.45
C GLU A 165 26.65 31.03 6.16
N LEU A 166 25.66 30.61 5.34
CA LEU A 166 25.94 29.91 4.06
C LEU A 166 26.46 30.87 2.97
N LEU A 167 26.07 32.13 3.01
CA LEU A 167 26.60 33.15 2.11
C LEU A 167 28.08 33.41 2.38
N LYS A 168 28.52 33.42 3.64
CA LYS A 168 29.93 33.58 4.03
C LYS A 168 30.78 32.37 3.61
N LEU A 169 30.26 31.17 3.73
CA LEU A 169 30.92 29.93 3.28
C LEU A 169 31.09 29.87 1.75
N ARG A 170 30.11 30.34 0.99
CA ARG A 170 30.20 30.41 -0.49
C ARG A 170 31.22 31.44 -0.97
N ALA A 171 31.28 32.60 -0.34
CA ALA A 171 32.30 33.62 -0.65
C ALA A 171 33.70 33.10 -0.36
N GLY A 172 33.93 32.45 0.78
CA GLY A 172 35.25 31.89 1.13
C GLY A 172 35.71 30.71 0.26
N LEU A 173 34.77 29.95 -0.37
CA LEU A 173 35.11 28.91 -1.34
C LEU A 173 35.49 29.47 -2.72
N SER A 174 34.89 30.57 -3.14
CA SER A 174 35.22 31.25 -4.41
C SER A 174 36.66 31.78 -4.39
N ASP A 175 37.06 32.37 -3.26
CA ASP A 175 38.42 32.94 -3.13
C ASP A 175 39.52 31.86 -3.09
N ARG A 176 39.24 30.69 -2.48
CA ARG A 176 40.18 29.56 -2.46
C ARG A 176 40.36 28.90 -3.83
N LEU A 177 39.31 28.88 -4.67
CA LEU A 177 39.41 28.36 -6.04
C LEU A 177 40.14 29.29 -6.99
N SER A 178 40.03 30.60 -6.80
CA SER A 178 40.77 31.57 -7.63
C SER A 178 42.27 31.54 -7.35
N VAL A 179 42.68 31.40 -6.08
CA VAL A 179 44.12 31.30 -5.69
C VAL A 179 44.75 29.99 -6.21
N LYS A 180 43.98 28.89 -6.20
CA LYS A 180 44.49 27.59 -6.69
C LYS A 180 44.68 27.56 -8.21
N ASN A 181 43.90 28.31 -8.96
CA ASN A 181 44.02 28.40 -10.42
C ASN A 181 45.16 29.34 -10.87
N GLN A 182 45.67 30.22 -9.99
CA GLN A 182 46.86 31.04 -10.28
C GLN A 182 48.16 30.27 -10.04
N LEU A 183 48.19 29.31 -9.11
CA LEU A 183 49.35 28.48 -8.80
C LEU A 183 49.63 27.36 -9.82
N ILE A 184 48.70 27.07 -10.73
CA ILE A 184 48.85 26.03 -11.77
C ILE A 184 49.33 26.64 -13.10
N LYS A 185 49.44 27.98 -13.20
CA LYS A 185 49.85 28.68 -14.41
C LYS A 185 51.26 29.36 -14.30
N SER A 186 51.94 29.09 -13.20
CA SER A 186 53.36 29.42 -13.01
C SER A 186 54.18 28.13 -13.01
#